data_663f10f4d15247b8c64646ad3dc651f7
#
_entry.id   663f10f4d15247b8c64646ad3dc651f7
#
_cell.length_a   1.000
_cell.length_b   1.000
_cell.length_c   1.000
_cell.angle_alpha   90.00
_cell.angle_beta   90.00
_cell.angle_gamma   90.00
#
_symmetry.space_group_name_H-M   'P 1'
#
loop_
_entity.id
_entity.type
_entity.pdbx_description
1 polymer ?
#
loop_
_entity_poly.entity_id
_entity_poly.type
_entity_poly.pdbx_seq_one_letter_code
_entity_poly.pdbx_strand_id
1 'polypeptide(L)'
;IIIDECHRSIYNLWKQVLDYFDASLIGLTATPDKRTFGFFNENIVAEYTYEQSVADGVNVGYDVFEIETEITQAGAAVKAKEWVDHRDRATRKKRWAETEDDIAYTGKELDRSVVNLSQIRQVIQAMKVAVETQIFSTRNETPKTLIFAKTDSHADDIINIVRELYGEGNAFCKKVTYKAEEDADSILASFRNDYHPR
;
A
#
# COMPACT_ATOMS: atom_id res chain seq x y z
N ILE A 1 -2.51 -11.69 31.21
CA ILE A 1 -2.18 -10.56 30.32
C ILE A 1 -2.97 -10.74 29.04
N ILE A 2 -3.66 -9.68 28.59
CA ILE A 2 -4.36 -9.64 27.30
C ILE A 2 -3.49 -8.83 26.34
N ILE A 3 -3.21 -9.39 25.16
CA ILE A 3 -2.31 -8.83 24.17
C ILE A 3 -3.13 -8.58 22.90
N ASP A 4 -3.44 -7.33 22.62
CA ASP A 4 -4.06 -6.93 21.36
C ASP A 4 -3.02 -6.86 20.24
N GLU A 5 -3.42 -7.17 19.00
CA GLU A 5 -2.54 -7.31 17.84
C GLU A 5 -1.31 -8.19 18.16
N CYS A 6 -1.55 -9.33 18.80
CA CYS A 6 -0.50 -10.17 19.37
C CYS A 6 0.52 -10.64 18.34
N HIS A 7 0.14 -10.82 17.07
CA HIS A 7 1.04 -11.17 15.97
C HIS A 7 2.22 -10.18 15.79
N ARG A 8 2.13 -8.97 16.36
CA ARG A 8 3.19 -7.94 16.35
C ARG A 8 3.95 -7.85 17.66
N SER A 9 3.29 -8.20 18.76
CA SER A 9 3.77 -7.89 20.13
C SER A 9 4.45 -9.08 20.83
N ILE A 10 4.25 -10.33 20.39
CA ILE A 10 4.80 -11.52 21.03
C ILE A 10 6.28 -11.79 20.70
N TYR A 11 6.95 -10.90 19.98
CA TYR A 11 8.34 -11.05 19.55
C TYR A 11 9.22 -9.89 20.01
N ASN A 12 10.52 -10.08 19.85
CA ASN A 12 11.54 -9.04 20.10
C ASN A 12 11.48 -8.46 21.54
N LEU A 13 11.54 -7.15 21.66
CA LEU A 13 11.56 -6.46 22.94
C LEU A 13 10.28 -6.70 23.78
N TRP A 14 9.13 -6.76 23.13
CA TRP A 14 7.86 -7.01 23.81
C TRP A 14 7.78 -8.40 24.45
N LYS A 15 8.44 -9.40 23.85
CA LYS A 15 8.51 -10.73 24.42
C LYS A 15 9.17 -10.70 25.81
N GLN A 16 10.18 -9.88 26.03
CA GLN A 16 10.84 -9.76 27.33
C GLN A 16 9.89 -9.26 28.43
N VAL A 17 8.96 -8.36 28.06
CA VAL A 17 7.90 -7.88 28.98
C VAL A 17 6.96 -9.01 29.34
N LEU A 18 6.55 -9.81 28.35
CA LEU A 18 5.65 -10.95 28.59
C LEU A 18 6.33 -12.04 29.44
N ASP A 19 7.60 -12.30 29.21
CA ASP A 19 8.38 -13.30 29.96
C ASP A 19 8.68 -12.84 31.40
N TYR A 20 8.62 -11.54 31.68
CA TYR A 20 8.87 -10.98 33.01
C TYR A 20 7.73 -11.30 34.00
N PHE A 21 6.51 -11.41 33.53
CA PHE A 21 5.34 -11.66 34.37
C PHE A 21 4.98 -13.14 34.36
N ASP A 22 4.85 -13.74 35.54
CA ASP A 22 4.28 -15.08 35.69
C ASP A 22 2.75 -14.99 35.59
N ALA A 23 2.24 -14.99 34.36
CA ALA A 23 0.82 -14.79 34.08
C ALA A 23 0.35 -15.57 32.86
N SER A 24 -0.90 -15.98 32.86
CA SER A 24 -1.56 -16.53 31.66
C SER A 24 -1.67 -15.45 30.58
N LEU A 25 -1.39 -15.82 29.34
CA LEU A 25 -1.42 -14.92 28.18
C LEU A 25 -2.63 -15.24 27.31
N ILE A 26 -3.35 -14.19 26.92
CA ILE A 26 -4.44 -14.24 25.93
C ILE A 26 -4.07 -13.33 24.78
N GLY A 27 -3.93 -13.87 23.59
CA GLY A 27 -3.64 -13.12 22.39
C GLY A 27 -4.90 -12.84 21.56
N LEU A 28 -5.10 -11.60 21.15
CA LEU A 28 -6.14 -11.20 20.20
C LEU A 28 -5.45 -10.74 18.89
N THR A 29 -5.96 -11.17 17.75
CA THR A 29 -5.47 -10.76 16.44
C THR A 29 -6.48 -11.05 15.35
N ALA A 30 -6.59 -10.15 14.39
CA ALA A 30 -7.35 -10.37 13.16
C ALA A 30 -6.55 -11.11 12.08
N THR A 31 -5.21 -11.16 12.21
CA THR A 31 -4.30 -11.70 11.18
C THR A 31 -3.26 -12.64 11.80
N PRO A 32 -3.70 -13.80 12.36
CA PRO A 32 -2.76 -14.76 12.92
C PRO A 32 -1.87 -15.36 11.81
N ASP A 33 -0.60 -15.55 12.11
CA ASP A 33 0.36 -16.26 11.27
C ASP A 33 0.83 -17.57 11.96
N LYS A 34 1.61 -18.38 11.22
CA LYS A 34 2.15 -19.63 11.78
C LYS A 34 2.98 -19.43 13.05
N ARG A 35 3.64 -18.29 13.19
CA ARG A 35 4.46 -17.97 14.37
C ARG A 35 3.57 -17.61 15.54
N THR A 36 2.45 -16.92 15.29
CA THR A 36 1.45 -16.60 16.31
C THR A 36 0.87 -17.88 16.88
N PHE A 37 0.44 -18.83 16.03
CA PHE A 37 -0.04 -20.13 16.47
C PHE A 37 1.02 -20.90 17.27
N GLY A 38 2.26 -20.93 16.78
CA GLY A 38 3.36 -21.60 17.48
C GLY A 38 3.66 -21.00 18.86
N PHE A 39 3.56 -19.68 19.03
CA PHE A 39 3.77 -19.01 20.32
C PHE A 39 2.73 -19.45 21.38
N PHE A 40 1.49 -19.60 20.97
CA PHE A 40 0.39 -20.05 21.85
C PHE A 40 0.18 -21.58 21.84
N ASN A 41 1.14 -22.37 21.35
CA ASN A 41 1.07 -23.83 21.26
C ASN A 41 -0.19 -24.33 20.51
N GLU A 42 -0.58 -23.61 19.46
CA GLU A 42 -1.79 -23.88 18.67
C GLU A 42 -3.11 -23.87 19.48
N ASN A 43 -3.10 -23.28 20.67
CA ASN A 43 -4.26 -23.18 21.53
C ASN A 43 -5.19 -22.06 21.09
N ILE A 44 -6.10 -22.35 20.17
CA ILE A 44 -7.13 -21.42 19.68
C ILE A 44 -8.37 -21.59 20.57
N VAL A 45 -8.71 -20.53 21.30
CA VAL A 45 -9.87 -20.52 22.20
C VAL A 45 -11.17 -20.16 21.49
N ALA A 46 -11.07 -19.18 20.57
CA ALA A 46 -12.18 -18.71 19.75
C ALA A 46 -11.66 -18.19 18.41
N GLU A 47 -12.42 -18.44 17.38
CA GLU A 47 -12.14 -17.96 16.03
C GLU A 47 -13.44 -17.46 15.38
N TYR A 48 -13.34 -16.32 14.68
CA TYR A 48 -14.39 -15.76 13.84
C TYR A 48 -13.77 -15.39 12.51
N THR A 49 -13.94 -16.28 11.53
CA THR A 49 -13.25 -16.15 10.25
C THR A 49 -13.85 -15.05 9.37
N TYR A 50 -13.07 -14.61 8.36
CA TYR A 50 -13.55 -13.66 7.36
C TYR A 50 -14.79 -14.21 6.64
N GLU A 51 -14.78 -15.48 6.26
CA GLU A 51 -15.90 -16.15 5.56
C GLU A 51 -17.17 -16.13 6.41
N GLN A 52 -17.05 -16.43 7.72
CA GLN A 52 -18.17 -16.33 8.66
C GLN A 52 -18.68 -14.89 8.75
N SER A 53 -17.78 -13.92 8.82
CA SER A 53 -18.17 -12.51 8.92
C SER A 53 -18.88 -11.99 7.66
N VAL A 54 -18.53 -12.51 6.48
CA VAL A 54 -19.25 -12.22 5.24
C VAL A 54 -20.62 -12.91 5.21
N ALA A 55 -20.68 -14.17 5.64
CA ALA A 55 -21.95 -14.91 5.73
C ALA A 55 -22.95 -14.25 6.70
N ASP A 56 -22.45 -13.71 7.81
CA ASP A 56 -23.23 -12.99 8.81
C ASP A 56 -23.57 -11.54 8.41
N GLY A 57 -23.08 -11.07 7.24
CA GLY A 57 -23.32 -9.71 6.75
C GLY A 57 -22.56 -8.62 7.53
N VAL A 58 -21.56 -8.97 8.32
CA VAL A 58 -20.71 -8.04 9.07
C VAL A 58 -19.65 -7.42 8.14
N ASN A 59 -19.05 -8.24 7.28
CA ASN A 59 -18.14 -7.82 6.25
C ASN A 59 -18.73 -8.04 4.84
N VAL A 60 -18.11 -7.42 3.85
CA VAL A 60 -18.44 -7.61 2.42
C VAL A 60 -17.37 -8.45 1.75
N GLY A 61 -17.75 -9.21 0.74
CA GLY A 61 -16.80 -9.91 -0.12
C GLY A 61 -15.88 -8.96 -0.88
N TYR A 62 -14.77 -9.48 -1.40
CA TYR A 62 -13.85 -8.73 -2.26
C TYR A 62 -13.39 -9.58 -3.44
N ASP A 63 -13.01 -8.89 -4.51
CA ASP A 63 -12.36 -9.49 -5.65
C ASP A 63 -10.93 -8.95 -5.76
N VAL A 64 -10.01 -9.81 -6.21
CA VAL A 64 -8.60 -9.45 -6.41
C VAL A 64 -8.32 -9.33 -7.90
N PHE A 65 -7.86 -8.13 -8.31
CA PHE A 65 -7.41 -7.85 -9.66
C PHE A 65 -5.91 -7.57 -9.62
N GLU A 66 -5.15 -8.27 -10.44
CA GLU A 66 -3.72 -8.09 -10.58
C GLU A 66 -3.40 -7.32 -11.87
N ILE A 67 -2.61 -6.27 -11.76
CA ILE A 67 -2.12 -5.49 -12.89
C ILE A 67 -0.65 -5.84 -13.11
N GLU A 68 -0.39 -6.57 -14.17
CA GLU A 68 0.96 -6.90 -14.60
C GLU A 68 1.42 -5.95 -15.71
N THR A 69 2.65 -5.46 -15.61
CA THR A 69 3.29 -4.69 -16.67
C THR A 69 4.49 -5.45 -17.21
N GLU A 70 4.86 -5.23 -18.47
CA GLU A 70 6.06 -5.85 -19.05
C GLU A 70 7.31 -5.60 -18.20
N ILE A 71 7.39 -4.40 -17.59
CA ILE A 71 8.48 -4.02 -16.70
C ILE A 71 8.49 -4.87 -15.42
N THR A 72 7.33 -5.18 -14.85
CA THR A 72 7.24 -6.03 -13.65
C THR A 72 7.56 -7.48 -13.94
N GLN A 73 7.29 -7.96 -15.14
CA GLN A 73 7.59 -9.34 -15.56
C GLN A 73 9.04 -9.52 -15.99
N ALA A 74 9.55 -8.62 -16.83
CA ALA A 74 10.86 -8.77 -17.48
C ALA A 74 11.99 -8.02 -16.75
N GLY A 75 11.68 -7.11 -15.84
CA GLY A 75 12.63 -6.13 -15.34
C GLY A 75 12.83 -4.97 -16.32
N ALA A 76 13.65 -4.00 -15.96
CA ALA A 76 14.04 -2.91 -16.85
C ALA A 76 15.56 -2.86 -16.98
N ALA A 77 16.04 -2.63 -18.18
CA ALA A 77 17.44 -2.33 -18.46
C ALA A 77 17.55 -0.86 -18.87
N VAL A 78 18.43 -0.13 -18.19
CA VAL A 78 18.85 1.21 -18.61
C VAL A 78 20.16 1.07 -19.35
N LYS A 79 20.17 1.48 -20.61
CA LYS A 79 21.40 1.42 -21.42
C LYS A 79 22.41 2.46 -20.97
N ALA A 80 23.70 2.14 -21.12
CA ALA A 80 24.78 3.11 -20.92
C ALA A 80 24.52 4.38 -21.71
N LYS A 81 24.84 5.53 -21.12
CA LYS A 81 24.59 6.89 -21.66
C LYS A 81 23.12 7.35 -21.70
N GLU A 82 22.19 6.65 -21.07
CA GLU A 82 20.86 7.19 -20.81
C GLU A 82 20.87 8.06 -19.56
N TRP A 83 20.14 9.19 -19.65
CA TRP A 83 19.98 10.10 -18.52
C TRP A 83 18.88 9.58 -17.60
N VAL A 84 19.24 9.27 -16.35
CA VAL A 84 18.29 8.79 -15.34
C VAL A 84 18.04 9.88 -14.30
N ASP A 85 16.77 10.10 -13.98
CA ASP A 85 16.34 10.98 -12.88
C ASP A 85 16.59 10.29 -11.54
N HIS A 86 17.76 10.55 -10.96
CA HIS A 86 18.06 10.12 -9.59
C HIS A 86 17.53 11.15 -8.61
N ARG A 87 16.58 10.74 -7.78
CA ARG A 87 16.15 11.55 -6.63
C ARG A 87 16.94 11.18 -5.40
N ASP A 88 17.65 12.16 -4.85
CA ASP A 88 18.26 12.00 -3.54
C ASP A 88 17.18 11.79 -2.48
N ARG A 89 17.32 10.72 -1.70
CA ARG A 89 16.32 10.28 -0.74
C ARG A 89 16.15 11.24 0.43
N ALA A 90 17.21 11.96 0.80
CA ALA A 90 17.23 12.88 1.94
C ALA A 90 16.87 14.31 1.55
N THR A 91 17.42 14.80 0.43
CA THR A 91 17.32 16.21 0.02
C THR A 91 16.23 16.47 -1.01
N ARG A 92 15.63 15.41 -1.59
CA ARG A 92 14.65 15.46 -2.70
C ARG A 92 15.15 16.19 -3.97
N LYS A 93 16.43 16.53 -4.04
CA LYS A 93 17.00 17.15 -5.22
C LYS A 93 17.06 16.15 -6.36
N LYS A 94 16.53 16.53 -7.49
CA LYS A 94 16.67 15.79 -8.74
C LYS A 94 18.09 15.97 -9.24
N ARG A 95 18.75 14.87 -9.52
CA ARG A 95 20.06 14.87 -10.18
C ARG A 95 19.93 13.99 -11.40
N TRP A 96 20.12 14.59 -12.56
CA TRP A 96 20.29 13.85 -13.80
C TRP A 96 21.72 13.33 -13.85
N ALA A 97 21.87 12.04 -13.94
CA ALA A 97 23.16 11.40 -14.10
C ALA A 97 23.11 10.51 -15.35
N GLU A 98 24.15 10.61 -16.16
CA GLU A 98 24.37 9.70 -17.26
C GLU A 98 24.90 8.38 -16.70
N THR A 99 24.35 7.26 -17.13
CA THR A 99 24.82 5.94 -16.71
C THR A 99 26.10 5.60 -17.48
N GLU A 100 27.16 5.23 -16.77
CA GLU A 100 28.44 4.83 -17.38
C GLU A 100 28.35 3.42 -17.97
N ASP A 101 27.53 2.53 -17.35
CA ASP A 101 27.33 1.14 -17.76
C ASP A 101 25.84 0.80 -17.92
N ASP A 102 25.56 -0.29 -18.61
CA ASP A 102 24.22 -0.87 -18.71
C ASP A 102 23.79 -1.39 -17.34
N ILE A 103 22.68 -0.87 -16.80
CA ILE A 103 22.14 -1.30 -15.53
C ILE A 103 20.86 -2.08 -15.77
N ALA A 104 20.85 -3.37 -15.39
CA ALA A 104 19.67 -4.21 -15.43
C ALA A 104 19.03 -4.29 -14.04
N TYR A 105 17.77 -3.96 -13.94
CA TYR A 105 16.98 -4.08 -12.71
C TYR A 105 16.01 -5.26 -12.85
N THR A 106 15.98 -6.13 -11.84
CA THR A 106 14.90 -7.12 -11.75
C THR A 106 13.58 -6.42 -11.37
N GLY A 107 12.43 -7.02 -11.70
CA GLY A 107 11.13 -6.45 -11.35
C GLY A 107 10.98 -6.11 -9.86
N LYS A 108 11.66 -6.85 -8.97
CA LYS A 108 11.69 -6.58 -7.52
C LYS A 108 12.59 -5.41 -7.13
N GLU A 109 13.62 -5.13 -7.89
CA GLU A 109 14.58 -4.03 -7.62
C GLU A 109 14.10 -2.71 -8.16
N LEU A 110 13.40 -2.70 -9.28
CA LEU A 110 12.78 -1.50 -9.87
C LEU A 110 11.91 -0.77 -8.85
N ASP A 111 11.13 -1.54 -8.12
CA ASP A 111 10.22 -1.00 -7.13
C ASP A 111 10.92 -0.58 -5.82
N ARG A 112 12.16 -1.00 -5.57
CA ARG A 112 12.93 -0.66 -4.37
C ARG A 112 13.87 0.53 -4.56
N SER A 113 14.51 0.63 -5.71
CA SER A 113 15.65 1.53 -5.91
C SER A 113 15.35 2.69 -6.85
N VAL A 114 14.44 2.53 -7.79
CA VAL A 114 14.12 3.54 -8.81
C VAL A 114 12.61 3.73 -8.88
N VAL A 115 12.16 4.98 -8.75
CA VAL A 115 10.75 5.35 -9.00
C VAL A 115 10.60 5.60 -10.49
N ASN A 116 9.92 4.69 -11.18
CA ASN A 116 9.61 4.86 -12.60
C ASN A 116 8.24 5.52 -12.78
N LEU A 117 8.22 6.82 -13.09
CA LEU A 117 6.97 7.56 -13.31
C LEU A 117 6.13 6.99 -14.45
N SER A 118 6.77 6.45 -15.48
CA SER A 118 6.06 5.80 -16.60
C SER A 118 5.33 4.54 -16.14
N GLN A 119 5.94 3.74 -15.26
CA GLN A 119 5.30 2.56 -14.68
C GLN A 119 4.11 2.94 -13.80
N ILE A 120 4.27 3.94 -12.92
CA ILE A 120 3.16 4.44 -12.11
C ILE A 120 1.99 4.87 -13.00
N ARG A 121 2.27 5.62 -14.07
CA ARG A 121 1.28 6.07 -15.03
C ARG A 121 0.56 4.90 -15.71
N GLN A 122 1.29 3.90 -16.17
CA GLN A 122 0.72 2.70 -16.81
C GLN A 122 -0.19 1.94 -15.85
N VAL A 123 0.23 1.73 -14.59
CA VAL A 123 -0.58 1.04 -13.57
C VAL A 123 -1.87 1.81 -13.27
N ILE A 124 -1.78 3.13 -13.07
CA ILE A 124 -2.98 3.95 -12.77
C ILE A 124 -3.91 4.02 -13.99
N GLN A 125 -3.36 4.12 -15.20
CA GLN A 125 -4.16 4.10 -16.42
C GLN A 125 -4.87 2.75 -16.60
N ALA A 126 -4.18 1.62 -16.38
CA ALA A 126 -4.78 0.30 -16.45
C ALA A 126 -5.86 0.11 -15.37
N MET A 127 -5.60 0.57 -14.14
CA MET A 127 -6.59 0.57 -13.08
C MET A 127 -7.84 1.39 -13.47
N LYS A 128 -7.65 2.61 -13.98
CA LYS A 128 -8.77 3.46 -14.42
C LYS A 128 -9.64 2.74 -15.46
N VAL A 129 -9.01 2.19 -16.50
CA VAL A 129 -9.72 1.45 -17.55
C VAL A 129 -10.46 0.24 -16.97
N ALA A 130 -9.80 -0.56 -16.12
CA ALA A 130 -10.43 -1.72 -15.51
C ALA A 130 -11.63 -1.34 -14.63
N VAL A 131 -11.52 -0.29 -13.84
CA VAL A 131 -12.60 0.23 -12.99
C VAL A 131 -13.80 0.66 -13.84
N GLU A 132 -13.57 1.38 -14.93
CA GLU A 132 -14.62 1.90 -15.79
C GLU A 132 -15.28 0.84 -16.69
N THR A 133 -14.53 -0.18 -17.13
CA THR A 133 -15.01 -1.14 -18.14
C THR A 133 -15.34 -2.52 -17.61
N GLN A 134 -14.67 -2.96 -16.54
CA GLN A 134 -14.76 -4.34 -16.04
C GLN A 134 -15.37 -4.42 -14.64
N ILE A 135 -14.86 -3.59 -13.71
CA ILE A 135 -15.18 -3.73 -12.29
C ILE A 135 -16.52 -3.02 -11.98
N PHE A 136 -16.65 -1.76 -12.41
CA PHE A 136 -17.82 -0.94 -12.16
C PHE A 136 -18.40 -0.32 -13.44
N SER A 137 -18.53 -1.11 -14.50
CA SER A 137 -18.96 -0.68 -15.83
C SER A 137 -20.31 0.06 -15.87
N THR A 138 -21.14 -0.10 -14.84
CA THR A 138 -22.44 0.56 -14.71
C THR A 138 -22.40 1.86 -13.90
N ARG A 139 -21.26 2.20 -13.29
CA ARG A 139 -21.10 3.42 -12.49
C ARG A 139 -20.46 4.53 -13.30
N ASN A 140 -21.02 5.73 -13.18
CA ASN A 140 -20.43 6.94 -13.78
C ASN A 140 -19.45 7.66 -12.85
N GLU A 141 -19.25 7.12 -11.65
CA GLU A 141 -18.42 7.74 -10.62
C GLU A 141 -17.23 6.85 -10.26
N THR A 142 -16.06 7.46 -10.09
CA THR A 142 -14.90 6.79 -9.55
C THR A 142 -15.18 6.31 -8.12
N PRO A 143 -14.99 5.05 -7.78
CA PRO A 143 -15.18 4.54 -6.43
C PRO A 143 -14.18 5.14 -5.46
N LYS A 144 -14.49 5.12 -4.16
CA LYS A 144 -13.53 5.45 -3.10
C LYS A 144 -12.33 4.51 -3.20
N THR A 145 -11.14 5.07 -3.38
CA THR A 145 -9.93 4.31 -3.69
C THR A 145 -8.82 4.66 -2.73
N LEU A 146 -8.16 3.65 -2.16
CA LEU A 146 -6.95 3.79 -1.34
C LEU A 146 -5.75 3.28 -2.11
N ILE A 147 -4.72 4.11 -2.25
CA ILE A 147 -3.46 3.76 -2.88
C ILE A 147 -2.35 3.81 -1.83
N PHE A 148 -1.69 2.69 -1.58
CA PHE A 148 -0.57 2.62 -0.64
C PHE A 148 0.74 2.94 -1.34
N ALA A 149 1.42 3.97 -0.87
CA ALA A 149 2.71 4.39 -1.37
C ALA A 149 3.85 3.99 -0.42
N LYS A 150 5.03 3.69 -0.96
CA LYS A 150 6.20 3.27 -0.16
C LYS A 150 6.82 4.41 0.65
N THR A 151 6.82 5.60 0.08
CA THR A 151 7.42 6.80 0.67
C THR A 151 6.54 8.00 0.42
N ASP A 152 6.78 9.05 1.18
CA ASP A 152 6.08 10.33 1.04
C ASP A 152 6.26 10.94 -0.38
N SER A 153 7.47 10.88 -0.95
CA SER A 153 7.71 11.34 -2.33
C SER A 153 7.06 10.46 -3.39
N HIS A 154 6.94 9.14 -3.14
CA HIS A 154 6.20 8.24 -4.03
C HIS A 154 4.70 8.59 -4.02
N ALA A 155 4.16 8.97 -2.86
CA ALA A 155 2.78 9.46 -2.77
C ALA A 155 2.57 10.77 -3.57
N ASP A 156 3.55 11.69 -3.55
CA ASP A 156 3.50 12.91 -4.37
C ASP A 156 3.47 12.61 -5.88
N ASP A 157 4.28 11.65 -6.33
CA ASP A 157 4.29 11.23 -7.73
C ASP A 157 2.94 10.60 -8.14
N ILE A 158 2.42 9.70 -7.31
CA ILE A 158 1.12 9.06 -7.55
C ILE A 158 0.01 10.10 -7.62
N ILE A 159 -0.09 11.01 -6.66
CA ILE A 159 -1.19 11.99 -6.59
C ILE A 159 -1.17 12.93 -7.82
N ASN A 160 0.01 13.32 -8.29
CA ASN A 160 0.13 14.16 -9.49
C ASN A 160 -0.34 13.41 -10.74
N ILE A 161 0.04 12.14 -10.88
CA ILE A 161 -0.36 11.31 -12.02
C ILE A 161 -1.87 11.01 -11.96
N VAL A 162 -2.42 10.72 -10.79
CA VAL A 162 -3.87 10.50 -10.63
C VAL A 162 -4.65 11.73 -11.04
N ARG A 163 -4.29 12.92 -10.55
CA ARG A 163 -4.97 14.18 -10.90
C ARG A 163 -4.91 14.47 -12.40
N GLU A 164 -3.76 14.23 -13.01
CA GLU A 164 -3.58 14.40 -14.46
C GLU A 164 -4.46 13.44 -15.27
N LEU A 165 -4.44 12.13 -14.94
CA LEU A 165 -5.16 11.11 -15.69
C LEU A 165 -6.68 11.20 -15.53
N TYR A 166 -7.16 11.68 -14.39
CA TYR A 166 -8.59 11.90 -14.17
C TYR A 166 -9.05 13.31 -14.59
N GLY A 167 -8.12 14.24 -14.85
CA GLY A 167 -8.44 15.63 -15.18
C GLY A 167 -9.07 16.40 -14.02
N GLU A 168 -8.79 15.98 -12.79
CA GLU A 168 -9.44 16.48 -11.58
C GLU A 168 -8.48 17.27 -10.68
N GLY A 169 -9.04 18.14 -9.85
CA GLY A 169 -8.29 19.02 -8.97
C GLY A 169 -7.86 18.39 -7.64
N ASN A 170 -7.34 19.26 -6.77
CA ASN A 170 -6.79 18.86 -5.47
C ASN A 170 -7.81 18.23 -4.51
N ALA A 171 -9.09 18.52 -4.67
CA ALA A 171 -10.13 17.92 -3.85
C ALA A 171 -10.34 16.43 -4.17
N PHE A 172 -10.12 16.03 -5.43
CA PHE A 172 -10.38 14.67 -5.91
C PHE A 172 -9.45 13.64 -5.25
N CYS A 173 -8.17 13.93 -5.15
CA CYS A 173 -7.16 13.01 -4.61
C CYS A 173 -6.30 13.73 -3.57
N LYS A 174 -6.27 13.19 -2.35
CA LYS A 174 -5.54 13.74 -1.21
C LYS A 174 -4.47 12.77 -0.71
N LYS A 175 -3.39 13.32 -0.19
CA LYS A 175 -2.30 12.56 0.42
C LYS A 175 -2.48 12.50 1.93
N VAL A 176 -2.37 11.30 2.50
CA VAL A 176 -2.37 11.08 3.94
C VAL A 176 -0.98 10.58 4.35
N THR A 177 -0.18 11.46 4.91
CA THR A 177 1.15 11.14 5.44
C THR A 177 1.42 11.98 6.69
N TYR A 178 2.37 11.54 7.51
CA TYR A 178 2.79 12.29 8.71
C TYR A 178 3.43 13.67 8.40
N LYS A 179 3.70 13.97 7.13
CA LYS A 179 4.23 15.25 6.65
C LYS A 179 3.20 16.07 5.87
N ALA A 180 1.96 15.63 5.81
CA ALA A 180 0.91 16.39 5.15
C ALA A 180 0.64 17.68 5.92
N GLU A 181 0.32 18.76 5.20
CA GLU A 181 -0.07 20.04 5.82
C GLU A 181 -1.46 19.97 6.46
N GLU A 182 -2.33 19.15 5.87
CA GLU A 182 -3.70 18.94 6.32
C GLU A 182 -3.74 17.76 7.31
N ASP A 183 -4.53 17.91 8.35
CA ASP A 183 -4.70 16.87 9.36
C ASP A 183 -5.25 15.57 8.77
N ALA A 184 -4.57 14.46 9.09
CA ALA A 184 -4.91 13.14 8.55
C ALA A 184 -6.33 12.69 8.92
N ASP A 185 -6.77 12.97 10.14
CA ASP A 185 -8.11 12.57 10.61
C ASP A 185 -9.20 13.33 9.88
N SER A 186 -8.98 14.62 9.58
CA SER A 186 -9.90 15.42 8.77
C SER A 186 -10.01 14.90 7.34
N ILE A 187 -8.88 14.52 6.70
CA ILE A 187 -8.89 13.93 5.36
C ILE A 187 -9.66 12.59 5.38
N LEU A 188 -9.42 11.75 6.37
CA LEU A 188 -10.10 10.46 6.50
C LEU A 188 -11.60 10.61 6.78
N ALA A 189 -11.99 11.60 7.57
CA ALA A 189 -13.40 11.92 7.81
C ALA A 189 -14.10 12.35 6.51
N SER A 190 -13.48 13.25 5.73
CA SER A 190 -13.98 13.67 4.42
C SER A 190 -14.01 12.50 3.43
N PHE A 191 -12.98 11.65 3.41
CA PHE A 191 -12.95 10.46 2.56
C PHE A 191 -14.13 9.51 2.84
N ARG A 192 -14.56 9.39 4.10
CA ARG A 192 -15.69 8.53 4.48
C ARG A 192 -17.05 9.15 4.17
N ASN A 193 -17.22 10.45 4.41
CA ASN A 193 -18.51 11.11 4.50
C ASN A 193 -18.83 12.00 3.30
N ASP A 194 -17.83 12.59 2.66
CA ASP A 194 -18.01 13.56 1.60
C ASP A 194 -17.90 12.91 0.21
N TYR A 195 -18.33 13.66 -0.83
CA TYR A 195 -18.15 13.22 -2.21
C TYR A 195 -16.66 13.12 -2.57
N HIS A 196 -15.85 14.09 -2.21
CA HIS A 196 -14.39 14.09 -2.34
C HIS A 196 -13.72 14.00 -0.96
N PRO A 197 -12.48 13.44 -0.89
CA PRO A 197 -11.73 12.78 -1.95
C PRO A 197 -12.28 11.41 -2.38
N ARG A 198 -11.86 10.96 -3.56
CA ARG A 198 -12.22 9.65 -4.14
C ARG A 198 -11.11 8.64 -4.05
#